data_5ffde4aec7279b387dd34cccd0fde39f
#
_entry.id   5ffde4aec7279b387dd34cccd0fde39f
#
_cell.length_a   1.000
_cell.length_b   1.000
_cell.length_c   1.000
_cell.angle_alpha   90.00
_cell.angle_beta   90.00
_cell.angle_gamma   90.00
#
_symmetry.space_group_name_H-M   'P 1'
#
loop_
_entity.id
_entity.type
_entity.pdbx_description
1 polymer ?
#
loop_
_entity_poly.entity_id
_entity_poly.type
_entity_poly.pdbx_seq_one_letter_code
_entity_poly.pdbx_strand_id
1 'polypeptide(L)'
;MSDGTIQAFSWPEGARLALSIVVNVEEGAERSVADGDSGPEPVDELGIALKGEVRNFSNESNYRYGIQRGAPRVLDMLRLYGVPATFTCAALSLERAPQLARQIVDEGHEICAHGWRWTYQHRMSEEDERVFIEKASDSILDSCGQRPAGWLSRYLTSANTARLLAEAGFFYHMDDYSDDQPFWQRQGDTSILVLPYAVDTNDMKLWTTPAYSPSDWLQYA
;
A
#
# COMPACT_ATOMS: atom_id res chain seq x y z
N MET A 1 0.45 -26.55 25.40
CA MET A 1 -0.53 -25.50 25.74
C MET A 1 0.31 -24.37 26.29
N SER A 2 0.63 -23.37 25.47
CA SER A 2 1.36 -22.18 25.90
C SER A 2 0.41 -21.37 26.77
N ASP A 3 0.83 -21.07 27.99
CA ASP A 3 0.17 -20.17 28.90
C ASP A 3 0.10 -18.79 28.21
N GLY A 4 -1.11 -18.47 27.71
CA GLY A 4 -1.37 -17.28 26.94
C GLY A 4 -1.48 -16.05 27.84
N THR A 5 -0.37 -15.68 28.45
CA THR A 5 -0.26 -14.37 29.06
C THR A 5 -0.22 -13.37 27.91
N ILE A 6 -1.37 -12.77 27.58
CA ILE A 6 -1.42 -11.61 26.69
C ILE A 6 -0.53 -10.56 27.33
N GLN A 7 0.64 -10.32 26.76
CA GLN A 7 1.52 -9.25 27.20
C GLN A 7 0.75 -7.96 26.98
N ALA A 8 0.48 -7.23 28.06
CA ALA A 8 -0.30 -6.00 27.99
C ALA A 8 0.47 -5.01 27.10
N PHE A 9 -0.02 -4.78 25.88
CA PHE A 9 0.50 -3.78 24.97
C PHE A 9 0.10 -2.40 25.48
N SER A 10 1.01 -1.44 25.40
CA SER A 10 0.71 -0.05 25.71
C SER A 10 1.26 0.85 24.62
N TRP A 11 0.42 1.74 24.12
CA TRP A 11 0.85 2.77 23.18
C TRP A 11 1.82 3.75 23.86
N PRO A 12 2.77 4.34 23.11
CA PRO A 12 3.66 5.36 23.63
C PRO A 12 2.89 6.49 24.34
N GLU A 13 3.53 7.08 25.36
CA GLU A 13 2.99 8.23 26.11
C GLU A 13 1.63 7.99 26.79
N GLY A 14 1.24 6.72 26.97
CA GLY A 14 -0.05 6.37 27.58
C GLY A 14 -1.25 6.64 26.67
N ALA A 15 -1.04 6.77 25.37
CA ALA A 15 -2.12 6.91 24.39
C ALA A 15 -3.06 5.70 24.44
N ARG A 16 -4.34 5.93 24.21
CA ARG A 16 -5.37 4.89 24.21
C ARG A 16 -5.56 4.28 22.82
N LEU A 17 -5.16 5.01 21.79
CA LEU A 17 -5.31 4.65 20.39
C LEU A 17 -4.13 5.22 19.60
N ALA A 18 -3.67 4.50 18.59
CA ALA A 18 -2.86 5.05 17.52
C ALA A 18 -3.70 5.04 16.23
N LEU A 19 -3.86 6.19 15.61
CA LEU A 19 -4.53 6.32 14.32
C LEU A 19 -3.47 6.36 13.22
N SER A 20 -3.52 5.39 12.32
CA SER A 20 -2.71 5.39 11.10
C SER A 20 -3.58 5.80 9.91
N ILE A 21 -3.18 6.87 9.23
CA ILE A 21 -3.80 7.28 7.98
C ILE A 21 -2.94 6.74 6.85
N VAL A 22 -3.52 5.84 6.05
CA VAL A 22 -2.85 5.23 4.91
C VAL A 22 -3.48 5.73 3.62
N VAL A 23 -2.64 6.20 2.69
CA VAL A 23 -3.05 6.67 1.36
C VAL A 23 -2.38 5.81 0.31
N ASN A 24 -3.16 5.02 -0.42
CA ASN A 24 -2.61 4.19 -1.49
C ASN A 24 -2.37 5.02 -2.75
N VAL A 25 -1.19 4.86 -3.37
CA VAL A 25 -0.80 5.46 -4.65
C VAL A 25 -0.42 4.33 -5.61
N GLU A 26 -1.38 3.90 -6.36
CA GLU A 26 -1.31 2.72 -7.24
C GLU A 26 -1.38 3.10 -8.71
N GLU A 27 -1.94 4.27 -8.98
CA GLU A 27 -2.23 4.78 -10.32
C GLU A 27 -0.97 4.98 -11.14
N GLY A 28 -0.98 4.42 -12.33
CA GLY A 28 0.17 4.37 -13.24
C GLY A 28 1.04 3.12 -13.07
N ALA A 29 0.73 2.25 -12.08
CA ALA A 29 1.40 0.97 -11.86
C ALA A 29 0.48 -0.24 -12.11
N GLU A 30 -0.77 -0.01 -12.45
CA GLU A 30 -1.77 -1.00 -12.86
C GLU A 30 -1.38 -1.70 -14.15
N ARG A 31 -2.05 -2.81 -14.46
CA ARG A 31 -1.91 -3.48 -15.75
C ARG A 31 -2.50 -2.62 -16.86
N SER A 32 -1.73 -2.42 -17.91
CA SER A 32 -2.12 -1.62 -19.07
C SER A 32 -1.59 -2.20 -20.38
N VAL A 33 -2.45 -2.32 -21.37
CA VAL A 33 -2.06 -2.72 -22.73
C VAL A 33 -1.07 -1.70 -23.32
N ALA A 34 -1.14 -0.43 -22.93
CA ALA A 34 -0.19 0.58 -23.34
C ALA A 34 1.23 0.32 -22.80
N ASP A 35 1.37 -0.43 -21.71
CA ASP A 35 2.64 -0.84 -21.11
C ASP A 35 3.09 -2.24 -21.57
N GLY A 36 2.40 -2.84 -22.54
CA GLY A 36 2.73 -4.16 -23.08
C GLY A 36 2.10 -5.34 -22.33
N ASP A 37 1.17 -5.10 -21.43
CA ASP A 37 0.43 -6.19 -20.78
C ASP A 37 -0.56 -6.85 -21.76
N SER A 38 -0.83 -8.13 -21.54
CA SER A 38 -1.80 -8.91 -22.31
C SER A 38 -3.27 -8.51 -22.11
N GLY A 39 -3.52 -7.50 -21.30
CA GLY A 39 -4.85 -6.95 -21.00
C GLY A 39 -4.77 -5.84 -19.95
N PRO A 40 -5.84 -5.05 -19.81
CA PRO A 40 -5.95 -4.05 -18.75
C PRO A 40 -6.11 -4.71 -17.38
N GLU A 41 -6.23 -3.90 -16.34
CA GLU A 41 -6.62 -4.38 -15.02
C GLU A 41 -7.93 -5.20 -15.13
N PRO A 42 -8.00 -6.42 -14.55
CA PRO A 42 -9.12 -7.34 -14.80
C PRO A 42 -10.47 -6.82 -14.33
N VAL A 43 -10.48 -6.04 -13.26
CA VAL A 43 -11.68 -5.40 -12.71
C VAL A 43 -11.30 -3.97 -12.37
N ASP A 44 -12.05 -3.03 -12.90
CA ASP A 44 -11.87 -1.61 -12.60
C ASP A 44 -12.84 -1.13 -11.49
N GLU A 45 -12.66 0.10 -11.05
CA GLU A 45 -13.46 0.72 -10.00
C GLU A 45 -14.95 0.86 -10.38
N LEU A 46 -15.26 0.76 -11.67
CA LEU A 46 -16.65 0.76 -12.18
C LEU A 46 -17.23 -0.65 -12.24
N GLY A 47 -16.46 -1.67 -11.85
CA GLY A 47 -16.88 -3.07 -11.87
C GLY A 47 -16.94 -3.69 -13.27
N ILE A 48 -16.28 -3.08 -14.25
CA ILE A 48 -16.23 -3.59 -15.63
C ILE A 48 -15.07 -4.55 -15.76
N ALA A 49 -15.36 -5.81 -16.06
CA ALA A 49 -14.37 -6.83 -16.33
C ALA A 49 -14.09 -6.95 -17.84
N LEU A 50 -12.87 -6.63 -18.25
CA LEU A 50 -12.40 -6.79 -19.63
C LEU A 50 -11.41 -7.97 -19.72
N LYS A 51 -11.44 -8.65 -20.86
CA LYS A 51 -10.52 -9.75 -21.19
C LYS A 51 -9.78 -9.47 -22.49
N GLY A 52 -8.49 -9.83 -22.54
CA GLY A 52 -7.66 -9.70 -23.73
C GLY A 52 -7.08 -8.28 -23.91
N GLU A 53 -6.42 -8.08 -25.05
CA GLU A 53 -5.67 -6.87 -25.38
C GLU A 53 -6.57 -5.70 -25.81
N VAL A 54 -7.47 -5.31 -24.93
CA VAL A 54 -8.38 -4.17 -25.15
C VAL A 54 -7.99 -3.03 -24.24
N ARG A 55 -7.67 -1.86 -24.79
CA ARG A 55 -7.41 -0.67 -23.98
C ARG A 55 -8.72 -0.13 -23.39
N ASN A 56 -8.67 0.12 -22.09
CA ASN A 56 -9.76 0.77 -21.37
C ASN A 56 -9.42 2.24 -21.10
N PHE A 57 -9.66 3.10 -22.11
CA PHE A 57 -9.35 4.54 -22.01
C PHE A 57 -10.10 5.23 -20.87
N SER A 58 -11.30 4.77 -20.51
CA SER A 58 -12.06 5.33 -19.40
C SER A 58 -11.34 5.06 -18.08
N ASN A 59 -10.92 3.82 -17.85
CA ASN A 59 -10.19 3.45 -16.65
C ASN A 59 -8.79 4.10 -16.61
N GLU A 60 -8.07 4.10 -17.74
CA GLU A 60 -6.79 4.83 -17.85
C GLU A 60 -6.95 6.32 -17.49
N SER A 61 -8.08 6.94 -17.83
CA SER A 61 -8.35 8.34 -17.47
C SER A 61 -8.69 8.50 -15.99
N ASN A 62 -9.37 7.53 -15.40
CA ASN A 62 -9.68 7.49 -13.98
C ASN A 62 -8.40 7.40 -13.14
N TYR A 63 -7.49 6.50 -13.48
CA TYR A 63 -6.19 6.40 -12.82
C TYR A 63 -5.37 7.70 -12.94
N ARG A 64 -5.34 8.33 -14.11
CA ARG A 64 -4.67 9.64 -14.26
C ARG A 64 -5.27 10.71 -13.34
N TYR A 65 -6.58 10.66 -13.08
CA TYR A 65 -7.22 11.59 -12.16
C TYR A 65 -6.67 11.46 -10.73
N GLY A 66 -6.41 10.24 -10.25
CA GLY A 66 -5.82 9.97 -8.94
C GLY A 66 -4.52 10.73 -8.74
N ILE A 67 -3.57 10.59 -9.69
CA ILE A 67 -2.29 11.31 -9.64
C ILE A 67 -2.45 12.83 -9.84
N GLN A 68 -3.27 13.24 -10.81
CA GLN A 68 -3.34 14.66 -11.20
C GLN A 68 -4.17 15.52 -10.25
N ARG A 69 -5.15 14.93 -9.58
CA ARG A 69 -6.12 15.66 -8.75
C ARG A 69 -6.36 15.03 -7.39
N GLY A 70 -6.44 13.70 -7.30
CA GLY A 70 -6.71 12.97 -6.06
C GLY A 70 -5.60 13.19 -5.04
N ALA A 71 -4.39 12.77 -5.37
CA ALA A 71 -3.24 12.87 -4.48
C ALA A 71 -2.95 14.32 -4.01
N PRO A 72 -2.92 15.35 -4.89
CA PRO A 72 -2.78 16.73 -4.44
C PRO A 72 -3.87 17.19 -3.46
N ARG A 73 -5.12 16.79 -3.67
CA ARG A 73 -6.22 17.13 -2.73
C ARG A 73 -6.05 16.46 -1.37
N VAL A 74 -5.60 15.21 -1.35
CA VAL A 74 -5.32 14.51 -0.09
C VAL A 74 -4.19 15.19 0.64
N LEU A 75 -3.09 15.55 -0.03
CA LEU A 75 -1.97 16.30 0.55
C LEU A 75 -2.41 17.66 1.09
N ASP A 76 -3.25 18.41 0.36
CA ASP A 76 -3.82 19.68 0.84
C ASP A 76 -4.64 19.49 2.11
N MET A 77 -5.43 18.41 2.21
CA MET A 77 -6.20 18.11 3.41
C MET A 77 -5.30 17.74 4.60
N LEU A 78 -4.30 16.86 4.38
CA LEU A 78 -3.35 16.50 5.43
C LEU A 78 -2.58 17.71 5.95
N ARG A 79 -2.16 18.60 5.06
CA ARG A 79 -1.49 19.85 5.41
C ARG A 79 -2.43 20.79 6.18
N LEU A 80 -3.69 20.93 5.75
CA LEU A 80 -4.69 21.77 6.42
C LEU A 80 -4.90 21.36 7.87
N TYR A 81 -4.90 20.06 8.15
CA TYR A 81 -5.11 19.54 9.50
C TYR A 81 -3.82 19.24 10.26
N GLY A 82 -2.66 19.41 9.63
CA GLY A 82 -1.35 19.12 10.24
C GLY A 82 -1.17 17.66 10.63
N VAL A 83 -1.70 16.75 9.84
CA VAL A 83 -1.71 15.30 10.14
C VAL A 83 -0.72 14.58 9.23
N PRO A 84 0.24 13.80 9.79
CA PRO A 84 1.09 12.93 9.00
C PRO A 84 0.30 11.71 8.47
N ALA A 85 0.77 11.14 7.37
CA ALA A 85 0.19 9.94 6.79
C ALA A 85 1.29 9.03 6.24
N THR A 86 0.96 7.75 6.04
CA THR A 86 1.78 6.79 5.31
C THR A 86 1.21 6.62 3.89
N PHE A 87 2.00 6.96 2.89
CA PHE A 87 1.65 6.76 1.49
C PHE A 87 2.19 5.41 1.04
N THR A 88 1.31 4.43 0.82
CA THR A 88 1.68 3.13 0.26
C THR A 88 1.73 3.25 -1.26
N CYS A 89 2.94 3.28 -1.80
CA CYS A 89 3.17 3.63 -3.20
C CYS A 89 3.71 2.43 -3.99
N ALA A 90 3.04 2.09 -5.10
CA ALA A 90 3.68 1.30 -6.13
C ALA A 90 4.81 2.13 -6.75
N ALA A 91 6.04 1.60 -6.76
CA ALA A 91 7.21 2.39 -7.12
C ALA A 91 7.13 2.98 -8.54
N LEU A 92 6.55 2.24 -9.50
CA LEU A 92 6.32 2.72 -10.87
C LEU A 92 5.40 3.96 -10.92
N SER A 93 4.45 4.08 -9.99
CA SER A 93 3.61 5.28 -9.89
C SER A 93 4.45 6.51 -9.54
N LEU A 94 5.43 6.35 -8.65
CA LEU A 94 6.35 7.42 -8.26
C LEU A 94 7.35 7.76 -9.37
N GLU A 95 7.86 6.76 -10.10
CA GLU A 95 8.70 6.98 -11.30
C GLU A 95 7.99 7.87 -12.32
N ARG A 96 6.68 7.64 -12.49
CA ARG A 96 5.81 8.40 -13.42
C ARG A 96 5.36 9.75 -12.89
N ALA A 97 5.41 9.93 -11.56
CA ALA A 97 5.02 11.15 -10.88
C ALA A 97 6.09 11.64 -9.88
N PRO A 98 7.33 11.94 -10.34
CA PRO A 98 8.44 12.26 -9.43
C PRO A 98 8.23 13.54 -8.62
N GLN A 99 7.36 14.43 -9.07
CA GLN A 99 6.99 15.63 -8.29
C GLN A 99 6.13 15.25 -7.08
N LEU A 100 5.18 14.31 -7.26
CA LEU A 100 4.37 13.79 -6.17
C LEU A 100 5.24 13.06 -5.15
N ALA A 101 6.19 12.22 -5.59
CA ALA A 101 7.11 11.50 -4.71
C ALA A 101 7.88 12.46 -3.79
N ARG A 102 8.44 13.52 -4.34
CA ARG A 102 9.15 14.55 -3.57
C ARG A 102 8.21 15.32 -2.64
N GLN A 103 7.04 15.70 -3.11
CA GLN A 103 6.06 16.43 -2.30
C GLN A 103 5.63 15.64 -1.05
N ILE A 104 5.38 14.34 -1.19
CA ILE A 104 5.02 13.46 -0.06
C ILE A 104 6.10 13.54 1.03
N VAL A 105 7.37 13.41 0.65
CA VAL A 105 8.50 13.44 1.59
C VAL A 105 8.74 14.84 2.17
N ASP A 106 8.72 15.88 1.32
CA ASP A 106 8.96 17.27 1.72
C ASP A 106 7.89 17.77 2.72
N GLU A 107 6.67 17.24 2.65
CA GLU A 107 5.59 17.54 3.58
C GLU A 107 5.61 16.67 4.85
N GLY A 108 6.63 15.79 5.00
CA GLY A 108 6.86 15.02 6.21
C GLY A 108 6.01 13.74 6.31
N HIS A 109 5.50 13.26 5.20
CA HIS A 109 4.80 11.99 5.14
C HIS A 109 5.76 10.82 4.86
N GLU A 110 5.37 9.62 5.28
CA GLU A 110 6.12 8.40 5.00
C GLU A 110 5.76 7.85 3.62
N ILE A 111 6.76 7.30 2.90
CA ILE A 111 6.52 6.41 1.75
C ILE A 111 6.78 4.98 2.20
N CYS A 112 5.73 4.16 2.12
CA CYS A 112 5.75 2.72 2.31
C CYS A 112 5.67 2.05 0.93
N ALA A 113 6.44 1.00 0.69
CA ALA A 113 6.44 0.31 -0.60
C ALA A 113 5.16 -0.50 -0.80
N HIS A 114 4.59 -0.42 -2.01
CA HIS A 114 3.42 -1.21 -2.44
C HIS A 114 3.76 -2.07 -3.68
N GLY A 115 4.97 -2.62 -3.69
CA GLY A 115 5.56 -3.29 -4.84
C GLY A 115 6.22 -2.32 -5.82
N TRP A 116 6.98 -2.88 -6.79
CA TRP A 116 7.45 -2.06 -7.90
C TRP A 116 6.31 -1.69 -8.83
N ARG A 117 5.42 -2.66 -9.06
CA ARG A 117 4.21 -2.52 -9.86
C ARG A 117 3.04 -3.09 -9.08
N TRP A 118 1.83 -2.64 -9.34
CA TRP A 118 0.62 -3.12 -8.65
C TRP A 118 0.22 -4.52 -9.14
N THR A 119 0.97 -5.53 -8.70
CA THR A 119 0.80 -6.95 -9.09
C THR A 119 0.81 -7.88 -7.89
N TYR A 120 0.21 -9.06 -8.07
CA TYR A 120 0.13 -10.10 -7.03
C TYR A 120 1.44 -10.88 -6.93
N GLN A 121 1.93 -11.10 -5.71
CA GLN A 121 3.17 -11.83 -5.42
C GLN A 121 2.99 -13.35 -5.35
N HIS A 122 1.79 -13.84 -5.02
CA HIS A 122 1.52 -15.27 -4.78
C HIS A 122 1.90 -16.22 -5.93
N ARG A 123 2.11 -15.71 -7.14
CA ARG A 123 2.50 -16.50 -8.33
C ARG A 123 3.94 -16.31 -8.72
N MET A 124 4.68 -15.47 -8.04
CA MET A 124 6.09 -15.24 -8.31
C MET A 124 6.90 -16.45 -7.78
N SER A 125 7.97 -16.80 -8.48
CA SER A 125 9.00 -17.63 -7.87
C SER A 125 9.68 -16.84 -6.75
N GLU A 126 10.36 -17.52 -5.83
CA GLU A 126 11.08 -16.82 -4.74
C GLU A 126 12.11 -15.82 -5.29
N GLU A 127 12.81 -16.19 -6.36
CA GLU A 127 13.80 -15.30 -6.98
C GLU A 127 13.15 -14.09 -7.65
N ASP A 128 12.05 -14.29 -8.39
CA ASP A 128 11.32 -13.18 -9.01
C ASP A 128 10.75 -12.22 -7.95
N GLU A 129 10.26 -12.76 -6.84
CA GLU A 129 9.73 -11.95 -5.75
C GLU A 129 10.83 -11.16 -5.04
N ARG A 130 12.01 -11.75 -4.83
CA ARG A 130 13.18 -11.05 -4.30
C ARG A 130 13.56 -9.86 -5.19
N VAL A 131 13.71 -10.10 -6.48
CA VAL A 131 14.00 -9.06 -7.46
C VAL A 131 12.92 -7.98 -7.48
N PHE A 132 11.65 -8.37 -7.37
CA PHE A 132 10.52 -7.44 -7.32
C PHE A 132 10.56 -6.52 -6.09
N ILE A 133 10.89 -7.08 -4.92
CA ILE A 133 11.02 -6.33 -3.65
C ILE A 133 12.21 -5.36 -3.72
N GLU A 134 13.38 -5.83 -4.15
CA GLU A 134 14.58 -5.01 -4.27
C GLU A 134 14.37 -3.87 -5.27
N LYS A 135 13.80 -4.18 -6.44
CA LYS A 135 13.46 -3.18 -7.46
C LYS A 135 12.52 -2.11 -6.93
N ALA A 136 11.51 -2.49 -6.15
CA ALA A 136 10.59 -1.52 -5.54
C ALA A 136 11.34 -0.57 -4.58
N SER A 137 12.20 -1.12 -3.73
CA SER A 137 12.98 -0.33 -2.76
C SER A 137 13.94 0.65 -3.45
N ASP A 138 14.66 0.18 -4.47
CA ASP A 138 15.62 1.01 -5.21
C ASP A 138 14.92 2.10 -6.02
N SER A 139 13.83 1.78 -6.69
CA SER A 139 13.04 2.75 -7.45
C SER A 139 12.43 3.84 -6.57
N ILE A 140 11.96 3.50 -5.36
CA ILE A 140 11.47 4.49 -4.39
C ILE A 140 12.63 5.38 -3.92
N LEU A 141 13.79 4.80 -3.59
CA LEU A 141 15.00 5.57 -3.24
C LEU A 141 15.35 6.58 -4.34
N ASP A 142 15.36 6.14 -5.59
CA ASP A 142 15.68 7.00 -6.75
C ASP A 142 14.64 8.12 -6.94
N SER A 143 13.37 7.84 -6.66
CA SER A 143 12.27 8.78 -6.86
C SER A 143 12.19 9.87 -5.77
N CYS A 144 12.48 9.53 -4.51
CA CYS A 144 12.27 10.42 -3.36
C CYS A 144 13.48 10.60 -2.43
N GLY A 145 14.58 9.88 -2.67
CA GLY A 145 15.81 9.99 -1.88
C GLY A 145 15.82 9.22 -0.56
N GLN A 146 14.77 8.43 -0.29
CA GLN A 146 14.65 7.65 0.94
C GLN A 146 14.26 6.20 0.63
N ARG A 147 14.87 5.23 1.34
CA ARG A 147 14.40 3.84 1.28
C ARG A 147 13.13 3.69 2.09
N PRO A 148 12.14 2.94 1.60
CA PRO A 148 10.93 2.66 2.36
C PRO A 148 11.27 1.77 3.56
N ALA A 149 10.73 2.12 4.74
CA ALA A 149 10.85 1.28 5.94
C ALA A 149 9.77 0.19 5.98
N GLY A 150 8.63 0.43 5.36
CA GLY A 150 7.46 -0.43 5.37
C GLY A 150 7.07 -0.99 4.02
N TRP A 151 6.27 -2.05 4.07
CA TRP A 151 5.71 -2.73 2.91
C TRP A 151 4.22 -3.05 3.11
N LEU A 152 3.42 -2.82 2.07
CA LEU A 152 2.06 -3.35 1.93
C LEU A 152 1.96 -4.03 0.57
N SER A 153 1.61 -5.30 0.52
CA SER A 153 1.41 -6.01 -0.75
C SER A 153 0.06 -5.66 -1.37
N ARG A 154 0.00 -5.74 -2.70
CA ARG A 154 -1.28 -5.78 -3.37
C ARG A 154 -1.99 -7.09 -3.04
N TYR A 155 -2.52 -7.26 -1.81
CA TYR A 155 -3.26 -8.49 -1.47
C TYR A 155 -2.60 -9.77 -2.04
N LEU A 156 -2.90 -10.96 -1.57
CA LEU A 156 -2.35 -12.23 -2.05
C LEU A 156 -0.80 -12.26 -2.08
N THR A 157 -0.21 -12.22 -0.91
CA THR A 157 1.21 -12.47 -0.68
C THR A 157 1.61 -13.91 -1.01
N SER A 158 2.90 -14.19 -1.14
CA SER A 158 3.46 -15.54 -1.18
C SER A 158 3.79 -16.06 0.22
N ALA A 159 4.12 -17.32 0.34
CA ALA A 159 4.65 -17.90 1.58
C ALA A 159 6.04 -17.34 1.96
N ASN A 160 6.73 -16.68 1.03
CA ASN A 160 8.08 -16.15 1.21
C ASN A 160 8.09 -14.66 1.54
N THR A 161 7.01 -13.92 1.25
CA THR A 161 6.97 -12.46 1.27
C THR A 161 7.56 -11.89 2.57
N ALA A 162 7.05 -12.27 3.74
CA ALA A 162 7.50 -11.70 5.00
C ALA A 162 8.99 -11.98 5.29
N ARG A 163 9.50 -13.16 4.92
CA ARG A 163 10.91 -13.49 5.05
C ARG A 163 11.77 -12.67 4.10
N LEU A 164 11.37 -12.56 2.83
CA LEU A 164 12.10 -11.78 1.82
C LEU A 164 12.16 -10.30 2.18
N LEU A 165 11.09 -9.75 2.75
CA LEU A 165 11.05 -8.37 3.26
C LEU A 165 12.03 -8.18 4.41
N ALA A 166 12.06 -9.10 5.38
CA ALA A 166 13.01 -9.05 6.49
C ALA A 166 14.48 -9.14 6.00
N GLU A 167 14.76 -10.03 5.04
CA GLU A 167 16.08 -10.18 4.39
C GLU A 167 16.48 -8.92 3.60
N ALA A 168 15.53 -8.26 2.95
CA ALA A 168 15.74 -6.99 2.23
C ALA A 168 15.87 -5.77 3.14
N GLY A 169 15.72 -5.93 4.46
CA GLY A 169 15.90 -4.88 5.46
C GLY A 169 14.67 -3.99 5.70
N PHE A 170 13.48 -4.41 5.28
CA PHE A 170 12.25 -3.74 5.69
C PHE A 170 12.03 -3.90 7.20
N PHE A 171 11.61 -2.82 7.83
CA PHE A 171 11.36 -2.81 9.25
C PHE A 171 9.99 -3.40 9.61
N TYR A 172 8.97 -3.12 8.77
CA TYR A 172 7.62 -3.62 8.99
C TYR A 172 6.89 -3.97 7.69
N HIS A 173 5.81 -4.74 7.81
CA HIS A 173 4.80 -4.91 6.78
C HIS A 173 3.39 -4.84 7.34
N MET A 174 2.40 -4.65 6.45
CA MET A 174 0.98 -4.51 6.80
C MET A 174 0.11 -5.67 6.29
N ASP A 175 0.72 -6.78 5.86
CA ASP A 175 0.04 -7.87 5.14
C ASP A 175 -0.58 -8.94 6.04
N ASP A 176 -0.56 -8.77 7.35
CA ASP A 176 -1.19 -9.67 8.32
C ASP A 176 -2.27 -8.90 9.09
N TYR A 177 -3.49 -9.38 8.99
CA TYR A 177 -4.71 -8.74 9.52
C TYR A 177 -5.26 -9.47 10.76
N SER A 178 -4.42 -10.27 11.44
CA SER A 178 -4.85 -11.18 12.48
C SER A 178 -4.96 -10.57 13.88
N ASP A 179 -4.50 -9.33 14.06
CA ASP A 179 -4.52 -8.63 15.34
C ASP A 179 -4.88 -7.14 15.16
N ASP A 180 -5.32 -6.49 16.23
CA ASP A 180 -5.55 -5.04 16.30
C ASP A 180 -4.30 -4.27 16.74
N GLN A 181 -3.27 -4.97 17.20
CA GLN A 181 -2.04 -4.40 17.77
C GLN A 181 -0.82 -4.81 16.95
N PRO A 182 0.22 -3.98 16.88
CA PRO A 182 1.49 -4.37 16.28
C PRO A 182 2.11 -5.57 17.01
N PHE A 183 2.70 -6.48 16.25
CA PHE A 183 3.38 -7.64 16.79
C PHE A 183 4.59 -8.04 15.96
N TRP A 184 5.55 -8.75 16.59
CA TRP A 184 6.71 -9.28 15.89
C TRP A 184 6.42 -10.64 15.28
N GLN A 185 6.62 -10.76 13.98
CA GLN A 185 6.56 -12.02 13.26
C GLN A 185 7.97 -12.57 13.06
N ARG A 186 8.21 -13.78 13.56
CA ARG A 186 9.49 -14.44 13.41
C ARG A 186 9.64 -15.05 12.02
N GLN A 187 10.79 -14.81 11.37
CA GLN A 187 11.16 -15.33 10.06
C GLN A 187 12.53 -16.02 10.14
N GLY A 188 12.55 -17.32 10.52
CA GLY A 188 13.81 -18.03 10.78
C GLY A 188 14.60 -17.39 11.91
N ASP A 189 15.79 -16.86 11.58
CA ASP A 189 16.70 -16.19 12.55
C ASP A 189 16.45 -14.68 12.64
N THR A 190 15.56 -14.12 11.81
CA THR A 190 15.17 -12.70 11.81
C THR A 190 13.74 -12.52 12.31
N SER A 191 13.32 -11.27 12.47
CA SER A 191 11.93 -10.90 12.77
C SER A 191 11.59 -9.61 12.04
N ILE A 192 10.35 -9.48 11.63
CA ILE A 192 9.79 -8.26 11.04
C ILE A 192 8.59 -7.83 11.85
N LEU A 193 8.38 -6.52 11.99
CA LEU A 193 7.22 -5.99 12.68
C LEU A 193 6.00 -6.07 11.75
N VAL A 194 4.88 -6.52 12.29
CA VAL A 194 3.58 -6.43 11.64
C VAL A 194 2.84 -5.21 12.20
N LEU A 195 2.39 -4.34 11.32
CA LEU A 195 1.43 -3.28 11.62
C LEU A 195 0.11 -3.67 10.93
N PRO A 196 -0.85 -4.27 11.64
CA PRO A 196 -2.07 -4.75 10.99
C PRO A 196 -2.83 -3.64 10.26
N TYR A 197 -3.23 -3.92 9.02
CA TYR A 197 -3.99 -2.99 8.19
C TYR A 197 -5.49 -3.23 8.36
N ALA A 198 -6.23 -2.20 8.76
CA ALA A 198 -7.68 -2.30 8.98
C ALA A 198 -8.43 -2.24 7.64
N VAL A 199 -8.67 -3.40 7.02
CA VAL A 199 -9.37 -3.50 5.73
C VAL A 199 -10.84 -3.06 5.80
N ASP A 200 -11.45 -3.07 6.97
CA ASP A 200 -12.85 -2.68 7.18
C ASP A 200 -13.05 -1.15 7.17
N THR A 201 -12.01 -0.37 7.42
CA THR A 201 -12.02 1.09 7.30
C THR A 201 -11.47 1.60 5.96
N ASN A 202 -11.19 0.71 5.01
CA ASN A 202 -10.79 1.09 3.66
C ASN A 202 -11.95 1.76 2.92
N ASP A 203 -11.69 2.89 2.24
CA ASP A 203 -12.69 3.67 1.50
C ASP A 203 -13.27 2.98 0.27
N MET A 204 -12.74 1.84 -0.14
CA MET A 204 -13.41 0.94 -1.11
C MET A 204 -14.86 0.66 -0.74
N LYS A 205 -15.24 0.75 0.54
CA LYS A 205 -16.63 0.64 0.99
C LYS A 205 -17.55 1.75 0.47
N LEU A 206 -16.99 2.84 -0.05
CA LEU A 206 -17.78 3.87 -0.74
C LEU A 206 -18.23 3.39 -2.13
N TRP A 207 -17.50 2.47 -2.75
CA TRP A 207 -17.70 2.01 -4.12
C TRP A 207 -18.32 0.61 -4.20
N THR A 208 -18.06 -0.22 -3.20
CA THR A 208 -18.57 -1.60 -3.16
C THR A 208 -19.84 -1.70 -2.34
N THR A 209 -20.53 -2.83 -2.42
CA THR A 209 -21.71 -3.10 -1.59
C THR A 209 -21.30 -3.26 -0.13
N PRO A 210 -21.90 -2.54 0.85
CA PRO A 210 -23.16 -1.78 0.75
C PRO A 210 -23.10 -0.36 0.18
N ALA A 211 -21.96 0.12 -0.32
CA ALA A 211 -21.80 1.46 -0.89
C ALA A 211 -22.13 2.58 0.11
N TYR A 212 -21.30 2.74 1.12
CA TYR A 212 -21.47 3.76 2.15
C TYR A 212 -21.36 5.17 1.57
N SER A 213 -22.20 6.10 2.07
CA SER A 213 -21.89 7.50 1.91
C SER A 213 -20.67 7.90 2.73
N PRO A 214 -19.97 9.02 2.42
CA PRO A 214 -18.87 9.50 3.24
C PRO A 214 -19.22 9.67 4.72
N SER A 215 -20.44 10.11 5.02
CA SER A 215 -20.92 10.25 6.40
C SER A 215 -21.14 8.91 7.09
N ASP A 216 -21.67 7.90 6.37
CA ASP A 216 -21.85 6.56 6.92
C ASP A 216 -20.49 5.89 7.18
N TRP A 217 -19.53 6.07 6.25
CA TRP A 217 -18.17 5.58 6.44
C TRP A 217 -17.50 6.22 7.65
N LEU A 218 -17.59 7.54 7.80
CA LEU A 218 -17.02 8.24 8.95
C LEU A 218 -17.64 7.80 10.28
N GLN A 219 -18.95 7.51 10.28
CA GLN A 219 -19.62 7.02 11.48
C GLN A 219 -19.19 5.58 11.82
N TYR A 220 -18.86 4.78 10.81
CA TYR A 220 -18.38 3.41 10.99
C TYR A 220 -16.94 3.38 11.50
N ALA A 221 -16.05 4.15 10.87
CA ALA A 221 -14.62 4.23 11.20
C ALA A 221 -14.38 4.93 12.56
#